data_5c31300d735e55692567b2fbcf081197
#
_entry.id   5c31300d735e55692567b2fbcf081197
#
_cell.length_a   1.000
_cell.length_b   1.000
_cell.length_c   1.000
_cell.angle_alpha   90.00
_cell.angle_beta   90.00
_cell.angle_gamma   90.00
#
_symmetry.space_group_name_H-M   'P 1'
#
loop_
_entity.id
_entity.type
_entity.pdbx_description
1 polymer ?
#
loop_
_entity_poly.entity_id
_entity_poly.type
_entity_poly.pdbx_seq_one_letter_code
_entity_poly.pdbx_strand_id
1 'polypeptide(L)'
;MLSFTGMAYFPYDPSFRVTGHFVPDPKLATATFHTSHGSDKDYYHIGDVSFTLKGHDLTLPFFARSNDPAKIKSGQGFFTDALTGKGAYGAGRYINIDYQNSAHDVVLDFNTAYNPDCARSPYWTCPLTDLYFDVPITVGERDPHSLHHDAS
;
A
#
# COMPACT_ATOMS: atom_id res chain seq x y z
N MET A 1 -5.05 -21.23 -17.74
CA MET A 1 -5.08 -20.39 -16.92
C MET A 1 -4.97 -18.93 -17.05
N LEU A 2 -5.21 -18.45 -18.17
CA LEU A 2 -5.26 -17.02 -18.39
C LEU A 2 -6.21 -16.31 -17.49
N SER A 3 -7.29 -16.96 -17.16
CA SER A 3 -8.29 -16.39 -16.30
C SER A 3 -7.81 -16.12 -14.88
N PHE A 4 -6.74 -16.77 -14.45
CA PHE A 4 -6.25 -16.51 -13.11
C PHE A 4 -5.72 -15.11 -12.94
N THR A 5 -4.99 -14.60 -13.93
CA THR A 5 -4.45 -13.25 -13.85
C THR A 5 -5.57 -12.22 -13.74
N GLY A 6 -6.62 -12.37 -14.54
CA GLY A 6 -7.76 -11.46 -14.48
C GLY A 6 -8.53 -11.56 -13.18
N MET A 7 -8.55 -12.76 -12.54
CA MET A 7 -9.26 -12.95 -11.28
C MET A 7 -8.47 -12.47 -10.07
N ALA A 8 -7.16 -12.34 -10.18
CA ALA A 8 -6.30 -11.91 -9.09
C ALA A 8 -6.42 -10.42 -8.78
N TYR A 9 -7.02 -9.64 -9.67
CA TYR A 9 -7.16 -8.21 -9.53
C TYR A 9 -8.61 -7.80 -9.67
N PHE A 10 -8.98 -6.71 -8.96
CA PHE A 10 -10.24 -6.04 -9.22
C PHE A 10 -10.19 -5.39 -10.60
N PRO A 11 -11.35 -5.18 -11.25
CA PRO A 11 -11.38 -4.45 -12.53
C PRO A 11 -10.74 -3.07 -12.41
N TYR A 12 -10.06 -2.65 -13.46
CA TYR A 12 -9.45 -1.32 -13.50
C TYR A 12 -10.52 -0.23 -13.43
N ASP A 13 -10.26 0.77 -12.59
CA ASP A 13 -11.15 1.93 -12.45
C ASP A 13 -10.29 3.21 -12.41
N PRO A 14 -10.38 4.06 -13.45
CA PRO A 14 -9.55 5.26 -13.52
C PRO A 14 -9.85 6.27 -12.40
N SER A 15 -10.99 6.21 -11.74
CA SER A 15 -11.31 7.11 -10.63
C SER A 15 -10.45 6.85 -9.39
N PHE A 16 -9.73 5.72 -9.35
CA PHE A 16 -8.77 5.41 -8.28
C PHE A 16 -7.34 5.76 -8.65
N ARG A 17 -7.13 6.46 -9.76
CA ARG A 17 -5.83 7.03 -10.11
C ARG A 17 -5.90 8.53 -9.85
N VAL A 18 -5.26 8.99 -8.79
CA VAL A 18 -5.39 10.36 -8.32
C VAL A 18 -4.03 11.03 -8.23
N THR A 19 -4.00 12.34 -8.33
CA THR A 19 -2.79 13.12 -8.08
C THR A 19 -2.80 13.56 -6.64
N GLY A 20 -1.70 13.30 -5.93
CA GLY A 20 -1.50 13.76 -4.57
C GLY A 20 -0.31 14.67 -4.48
N HIS A 21 -0.09 15.25 -3.31
CA HIS A 21 1.05 16.11 -3.04
C HIS A 21 1.95 15.47 -2.01
N PHE A 22 3.19 15.21 -2.38
CA PHE A 22 4.20 14.62 -1.51
C PHE A 22 4.98 15.70 -0.79
N VAL A 23 5.09 15.58 0.52
CA VAL A 23 5.94 16.44 1.36
C VAL A 23 6.94 15.53 2.07
N PRO A 24 8.25 15.70 1.80
CA PRO A 24 9.25 14.85 2.43
C PRO A 24 9.38 15.12 3.92
N ASP A 25 9.75 14.07 4.67
CA ASP A 25 10.15 14.19 6.06
C ASP A 25 11.65 14.44 6.12
N PRO A 26 12.12 15.64 6.50
CA PRO A 26 13.55 15.94 6.52
C PRO A 26 14.30 15.16 7.59
N LYS A 27 13.61 14.62 8.58
CA LYS A 27 14.22 13.86 9.68
C LYS A 27 14.36 12.39 9.36
N LEU A 28 13.63 11.89 8.36
CA LEU A 28 13.57 10.46 8.05
C LEU A 28 13.37 9.64 9.32
N ALA A 29 12.32 9.99 10.06
CA ALA A 29 12.07 9.42 11.39
C ALA A 29 11.93 7.90 11.32
N THR A 30 12.53 7.21 12.27
CA THR A 30 12.38 5.76 12.38
C THR A 30 10.94 5.40 12.72
N ALA A 31 10.39 4.43 12.00
CA ALA A 31 9.09 3.87 12.27
C ALA A 31 9.24 2.35 12.42
N THR A 32 8.81 1.82 13.55
CA THR A 32 8.90 0.40 13.84
C THR A 32 7.54 -0.24 13.60
N PHE A 33 7.51 -1.26 12.74
CA PHE A 33 6.30 -2.01 12.46
C PHE A 33 6.35 -3.38 13.08
N HIS A 34 5.25 -3.79 13.69
CA HIS A 34 5.05 -5.20 14.01
C HIS A 34 4.89 -5.98 12.71
N THR A 35 5.38 -7.21 12.70
CA THR A 35 5.34 -8.01 11.50
C THR A 35 4.41 -9.21 11.66
N SER A 36 4.13 -9.85 10.52
CA SER A 36 3.28 -11.04 10.47
C SER A 36 3.83 -12.23 11.26
N HIS A 37 5.13 -12.24 11.60
CA HIS A 37 5.76 -13.31 12.37
C HIS A 37 6.15 -12.87 13.78
N GLY A 38 5.62 -11.75 14.27
CA GLY A 38 5.80 -11.31 15.65
C GLY A 38 7.08 -10.56 15.94
N SER A 39 7.99 -10.43 14.98
CA SER A 39 9.17 -9.59 15.12
C SER A 39 8.87 -8.16 14.71
N ASP A 40 9.74 -7.23 15.09
CA ASP A 40 9.61 -5.83 14.67
C ASP A 40 10.58 -5.54 13.53
N LYS A 41 10.16 -4.64 12.64
CA LYS A 41 10.96 -4.19 11.51
C LYS A 41 11.02 -2.67 11.49
N ASP A 42 12.23 -2.13 11.33
CA ASP A 42 12.40 -0.69 11.26
C ASP A 42 12.37 -0.22 9.81
N TYR A 43 11.57 0.81 9.61
CA TYR A 43 11.49 1.58 8.37
C TYR A 43 11.77 3.04 8.70
N TYR A 44 11.95 3.85 7.69
CA TYR A 44 12.12 5.28 7.85
C TYR A 44 11.00 6.00 7.13
N HIS A 45 10.36 6.94 7.82
CA HIS A 45 9.30 7.75 7.25
C HIS A 45 9.93 8.76 6.29
N ILE A 46 9.63 8.64 5.00
CA ILE A 46 10.24 9.49 3.99
C ILE A 46 9.39 10.69 3.63
N GLY A 47 8.10 10.65 3.95
CA GLY A 47 7.18 11.75 3.69
C GLY A 47 5.74 11.28 3.63
N ASP A 48 4.84 12.22 3.39
CA ASP A 48 3.40 11.97 3.32
C ASP A 48 2.86 12.45 1.98
N VAL A 49 1.88 11.72 1.46
CA VAL A 49 1.11 12.16 0.29
C VAL A 49 -0.30 12.49 0.74
N SER A 50 -0.72 13.73 0.49
CA SER A 50 -2.09 14.16 0.71
C SER A 50 -2.84 14.11 -0.61
N PHE A 51 -4.05 13.56 -0.60
CA PHE A 51 -4.85 13.38 -1.81
C PHE A 51 -6.32 13.34 -1.47
N THR A 52 -7.15 13.49 -2.49
CA THR A 52 -8.60 13.32 -2.37
C THR A 52 -9.02 12.10 -3.18
N LEU A 53 -9.71 11.17 -2.54
CA LEU A 53 -10.20 9.95 -3.18
C LEU A 53 -11.68 9.78 -2.87
N LYS A 54 -12.51 9.72 -3.92
CA LYS A 54 -13.97 9.55 -3.77
C LYS A 54 -14.59 10.56 -2.80
N GLY A 55 -14.12 11.82 -2.85
CA GLY A 55 -14.59 12.88 -1.98
C GLY A 55 -14.03 12.90 -0.58
N HIS A 56 -13.11 12.01 -0.26
CA HIS A 56 -12.45 11.95 1.05
C HIS A 56 -11.04 12.53 0.95
N ASP A 57 -10.71 13.47 1.83
CA ASP A 57 -9.35 13.99 1.96
C ASP A 57 -8.56 13.04 2.85
N LEU A 58 -7.52 12.46 2.29
CA LEU A 58 -6.74 11.40 2.94
C LEU A 58 -5.26 11.74 2.91
N THR A 59 -4.51 11.14 3.83
CA THR A 59 -3.05 11.24 3.87
C THR A 59 -2.48 9.85 4.03
N LEU A 60 -1.51 9.50 3.19
CA LEU A 60 -0.82 8.21 3.26
C LEU A 60 0.66 8.47 3.51
N PRO A 61 1.19 8.00 4.65
CA PRO A 61 2.63 8.07 4.90
C PRO A 61 3.36 7.02 4.09
N PHE A 62 4.57 7.38 3.64
CA PHE A 62 5.43 6.50 2.87
C PHE A 62 6.73 6.23 3.60
N PHE A 63 7.27 5.04 3.41
CA PHE A 63 8.41 4.53 4.15
C PHE A 63 9.44 3.89 3.22
N ALA A 64 10.69 3.88 3.65
CA ALA A 64 11.78 3.20 2.98
C ALA A 64 12.66 2.49 4.00
N ARG A 65 13.57 1.64 3.52
CA ARG A 65 14.46 0.88 4.40
C ARG A 65 15.80 1.57 4.62
N SER A 66 16.02 2.75 4.05
CA SER A 66 17.23 3.55 4.22
C SER A 66 16.90 4.90 4.82
N ASN A 67 17.78 5.42 5.65
CA ASN A 67 17.70 6.78 6.18
C ASN A 67 18.64 7.75 5.45
N ASP A 68 19.19 7.35 4.32
CA ASP A 68 20.04 8.19 3.49
C ASP A 68 19.25 8.61 2.26
N PRO A 69 18.89 9.92 2.13
CA PRO A 69 18.09 10.37 0.99
C PRO A 69 18.72 10.04 -0.38
N ALA A 70 20.05 10.00 -0.44
CA ALA A 70 20.74 9.71 -1.69
C ALA A 70 20.57 8.24 -2.13
N LYS A 71 20.19 7.36 -1.22
CA LYS A 71 20.01 5.94 -1.48
C LYS A 71 18.54 5.53 -1.67
N ILE A 72 17.61 6.44 -1.37
CA ILE A 72 16.18 6.14 -1.49
C ILE A 72 15.74 6.43 -2.92
N LYS A 73 15.20 5.41 -3.60
CA LYS A 73 14.66 5.55 -4.95
C LYS A 73 13.14 5.53 -4.97
N SER A 74 12.53 4.79 -4.06
CA SER A 74 11.09 4.64 -3.98
C SER A 74 10.66 4.50 -2.54
N GLY A 75 9.37 4.74 -2.31
CA GLY A 75 8.75 4.52 -1.01
C GLY A 75 7.55 3.63 -1.13
N GLN A 76 7.19 3.00 -0.01
CA GLN A 76 6.01 2.15 0.11
C GLN A 76 5.04 2.77 1.10
N GLY A 77 3.77 2.82 0.70
CA GLY A 77 2.68 3.12 1.62
C GLY A 77 1.91 1.85 1.94
N PHE A 78 1.53 1.70 3.20
CA PHE A 78 0.80 0.52 3.69
C PHE A 78 -0.57 0.98 4.16
N PHE A 79 -1.62 0.34 3.68
CA PHE A 79 -2.98 0.75 4.07
C PHE A 79 -3.92 -0.44 4.19
N THR A 80 -4.94 -0.26 5.03
CA THR A 80 -6.14 -1.07 5.02
C THR A 80 -7.30 -0.20 4.57
N ASP A 81 -8.38 -0.81 4.14
CA ASP A 81 -9.56 -0.09 3.67
C ASP A 81 -10.84 -0.89 3.99
N ALA A 82 -11.98 -0.39 3.55
CA ALA A 82 -13.26 -1.03 3.86
C ALA A 82 -13.39 -2.44 3.29
N LEU A 83 -12.58 -2.83 2.30
CA LEU A 83 -12.57 -4.18 1.74
C LEU A 83 -11.58 -5.12 2.41
N THR A 84 -10.72 -4.62 3.30
CA THR A 84 -9.74 -5.46 3.98
C THR A 84 -10.44 -6.59 4.76
N GLY A 85 -10.07 -7.83 4.43
CA GLY A 85 -10.74 -9.01 4.98
C GLY A 85 -12.07 -9.36 4.30
N LYS A 86 -12.50 -8.58 3.29
CA LYS A 86 -13.78 -8.76 2.60
C LYS A 86 -13.61 -8.80 1.08
N GLY A 87 -12.52 -9.35 0.59
CA GLY A 87 -12.16 -9.36 -0.83
C GLY A 87 -10.77 -8.83 -1.07
N ALA A 88 -10.28 -7.94 -0.20
CA ALA A 88 -8.88 -7.54 -0.11
C ALA A 88 -8.20 -8.28 1.04
N TYR A 89 -6.90 -8.47 0.93
CA TYR A 89 -6.12 -9.25 1.91
C TYR A 89 -6.19 -8.63 3.31
N GLY A 90 -6.34 -9.47 4.33
CA GLY A 90 -6.59 -9.04 5.72
C GLY A 90 -5.47 -8.24 6.38
N ALA A 91 -4.23 -8.36 5.91
CA ALA A 91 -3.12 -7.56 6.43
C ALA A 91 -2.93 -6.23 5.69
N GLY A 92 -3.81 -5.91 4.74
CA GLY A 92 -3.74 -4.69 3.96
C GLY A 92 -3.00 -4.85 2.65
N ARG A 93 -2.78 -3.73 1.97
CA ARG A 93 -2.11 -3.68 0.67
C ARG A 93 -1.08 -2.57 0.66
N TYR A 94 -0.16 -2.65 -0.31
CA TYR A 94 0.92 -1.69 -0.49
C TYR A 94 0.73 -0.92 -1.77
N ILE A 95 1.22 0.32 -1.78
CA ILE A 95 1.33 1.13 -2.98
C ILE A 95 2.69 1.83 -2.96
N ASN A 96 3.31 1.98 -4.13
CA ASN A 96 4.64 2.56 -4.24
C ASN A 96 4.60 3.92 -4.91
N ILE A 97 5.55 4.77 -4.55
CA ILE A 97 5.84 6.01 -5.27
C ILE A 97 7.33 6.11 -5.52
N ASP A 98 7.72 6.86 -6.57
CA ASP A 98 9.10 7.27 -6.74
C ASP A 98 9.43 8.36 -5.73
N TYR A 99 10.67 8.33 -5.22
CA TYR A 99 11.08 9.28 -4.20
C TYR A 99 11.91 10.41 -4.79
N GLN A 100 11.58 11.64 -4.37
CA GLN A 100 12.41 12.83 -4.54
C GLN A 100 12.42 13.56 -3.21
N ASN A 101 13.59 14.06 -2.81
CA ASN A 101 13.73 14.78 -1.54
C ASN A 101 13.30 16.25 -1.70
N SER A 102 12.09 16.45 -2.16
CA SER A 102 11.47 17.76 -2.33
C SER A 102 9.95 17.60 -2.37
N ALA A 103 9.23 18.67 -2.00
CA ALA A 103 7.78 18.65 -2.15
C ALA A 103 7.43 18.68 -3.64
N HIS A 104 6.55 17.77 -4.07
CA HIS A 104 6.14 17.67 -5.46
C HIS A 104 4.86 16.86 -5.58
N ASP A 105 4.20 16.98 -6.73
CA ASP A 105 3.01 16.19 -7.01
C ASP A 105 3.40 14.80 -7.47
N VAL A 106 2.62 13.82 -7.04
CA VAL A 106 2.79 12.41 -7.43
C VAL A 106 1.45 11.83 -7.85
N VAL A 107 1.50 10.84 -8.71
CA VAL A 107 0.31 10.07 -9.06
C VAL A 107 0.23 8.86 -8.15
N LEU A 108 -0.91 8.71 -7.47
CA LEU A 108 -1.25 7.51 -6.73
C LEU A 108 -2.25 6.72 -7.56
N ASP A 109 -1.82 5.59 -8.09
CA ASP A 109 -2.69 4.71 -8.84
C ASP A 109 -3.00 3.47 -8.00
N PHE A 110 -4.14 3.49 -7.31
CA PHE A 110 -4.55 2.37 -6.46
C PHE A 110 -4.87 1.11 -7.26
N ASN A 111 -5.03 1.22 -8.58
CA ASN A 111 -5.11 0.04 -9.44
C ASN A 111 -3.82 -0.80 -9.38
N THR A 112 -2.71 -0.22 -8.98
CA THR A 112 -1.44 -0.91 -8.82
C THR A 112 -1.19 -1.43 -7.40
N ALA A 113 -2.12 -1.21 -6.47
CA ALA A 113 -1.98 -1.70 -5.10
C ALA A 113 -1.82 -3.22 -5.10
N TYR A 114 -0.92 -3.72 -4.26
CA TYR A 114 -0.53 -5.13 -4.27
C TYR A 114 -0.47 -5.69 -2.86
N ASN A 115 -0.59 -7.01 -2.78
CA ASN A 115 -0.51 -7.72 -1.51
C ASN A 115 0.94 -7.84 -1.05
N PRO A 116 1.20 -7.81 0.26
CA PRO A 116 2.50 -8.19 0.77
C PRO A 116 2.82 -9.64 0.45
N ASP A 117 4.10 -9.99 0.40
CA ASP A 117 4.53 -11.35 0.06
C ASP A 117 3.98 -12.39 1.02
N CYS A 118 3.72 -12.03 2.28
CA CYS A 118 3.13 -12.94 3.26
C CYS A 118 1.72 -13.41 2.88
N ALA A 119 1.05 -12.72 1.95
CA ALA A 119 -0.23 -13.18 1.43
C ALA A 119 -0.09 -14.44 0.57
N ARG A 120 1.11 -14.69 0.04
CA ARG A 120 1.41 -15.83 -0.85
C ARG A 120 2.16 -16.94 -0.16
N SER A 121 2.87 -16.64 0.93
CA SER A 121 3.71 -17.60 1.62
C SER A 121 3.85 -17.25 3.09
N PRO A 122 3.68 -18.22 4.01
CA PRO A 122 3.90 -17.98 5.44
C PRO A 122 5.37 -17.76 5.82
N TYR A 123 6.29 -17.97 4.87
CA TYR A 123 7.72 -17.77 5.15
C TYR A 123 8.16 -16.30 5.06
N TRP A 124 7.33 -15.45 4.45
CA TRP A 124 7.67 -14.03 4.34
C TRP A 124 7.24 -13.26 5.57
N THR A 125 8.11 -12.36 6.02
CA THR A 125 7.86 -11.46 7.14
C THR A 125 7.53 -10.08 6.59
N CYS A 126 6.32 -9.61 6.83
CA CYS A 126 5.82 -8.37 6.26
C CYS A 126 5.36 -7.42 7.35
N PRO A 127 5.56 -6.10 7.19
CA PRO A 127 5.05 -5.14 8.15
C PRO A 127 3.53 -5.15 8.16
N LEU A 128 2.95 -4.98 9.33
CA LEU A 128 1.52 -4.85 9.53
C LEU A 128 1.20 -3.38 9.76
N THR A 129 0.13 -2.88 9.16
CA THR A 129 -0.29 -1.50 9.32
C THR A 129 -1.65 -1.44 10.00
N ASP A 130 -1.85 -0.40 10.82
CA ASP A 130 -3.15 -0.08 11.40
C ASP A 130 -3.80 1.14 10.71
N LEU A 131 -3.17 1.67 9.68
CA LEU A 131 -3.76 2.76 8.90
C LEU A 131 -4.97 2.27 8.13
N TYR A 132 -6.11 2.91 8.36
CA TYR A 132 -7.37 2.53 7.75
C TYR A 132 -7.98 3.70 6.98
N PHE A 133 -8.37 3.45 5.73
CA PHE A 133 -9.15 4.37 4.94
C PHE A 133 -10.61 3.91 4.93
N ASP A 134 -11.53 4.78 5.36
CA ASP A 134 -12.95 4.45 5.38
C ASP A 134 -13.57 4.64 3.98
N VAL A 135 -12.94 4.03 2.99
CA VAL A 135 -13.34 4.03 1.59
C VAL A 135 -13.04 2.64 1.04
N PRO A 136 -14.00 1.98 0.38
CA PRO A 136 -13.68 0.70 -0.26
C PRO A 136 -12.82 0.96 -1.51
N ILE A 137 -11.58 0.49 -1.50
CA ILE A 137 -10.68 0.61 -2.64
C ILE A 137 -10.86 -0.63 -3.52
N THR A 138 -11.80 -0.53 -4.44
CA THR A 138 -12.29 -1.63 -5.27
C THR A 138 -11.43 -1.88 -6.51
N VAL A 139 -10.14 -1.63 -6.39
CA VAL A 139 -9.14 -1.83 -7.45
C VAL A 139 -7.90 -2.48 -6.84
N GLY A 140 -6.94 -2.84 -7.68
CA GLY A 140 -5.69 -3.44 -7.25
C GLY A 140 -5.81 -4.93 -7.02
N GLU A 141 -4.83 -5.51 -6.34
CA GLU A 141 -4.76 -6.95 -6.13
C GLU A 141 -5.79 -7.41 -5.09
N ARG A 142 -6.51 -8.48 -5.40
CA ARG A 142 -7.47 -9.11 -4.51
C ARG A 142 -6.78 -10.07 -3.56
N ASP A 143 -7.47 -10.42 -2.47
CA ASP A 143 -7.01 -11.49 -1.61
C ASP A 143 -6.97 -12.80 -2.42
N PRO A 144 -5.81 -13.46 -2.53
CA PRO A 144 -5.72 -14.70 -3.29
C PRO A 144 -6.61 -15.81 -2.73
N HIS A 145 -6.92 -15.78 -1.44
CA HIS A 145 -7.79 -16.76 -0.80
C HIS A 145 -9.26 -16.52 -1.10
N SER A 146 -9.67 -15.29 -1.41
CA SER A 146 -11.06 -15.00 -1.74
C SER A 146 -11.49 -15.63 -3.07
N LEU A 147 -10.54 -15.95 -3.95
CA LEU A 147 -10.84 -16.58 -5.24
C LEU A 147 -11.40 -17.98 -5.06
N HIS A 148 -11.00 -18.68 -4.02
CA HIS A 148 -11.51 -20.01 -3.72
C HIS A 148 -12.97 -19.97 -3.28
N HIS A 149 -13.35 -18.94 -2.53
CA HIS A 149 -14.73 -18.77 -2.10
C HIS A 149 -15.62 -18.42 -3.27
N ASP A 150 -15.13 -17.60 -4.19
CA ASP A 150 -15.89 -17.23 -5.38
C ASP A 150 -16.11 -18.42 -6.30
N ALA A 151 -15.23 -19.40 -6.29
CA ALA A 151 -15.31 -20.57 -7.14
C ALA A 151 -16.32 -21.62 -6.63
N SER A 152 -16.71 -21.51 -5.39
CA SER A 152 -17.68 -22.45 -4.82
C SER A 152 -19.07 -21.83 -4.77
#